data_a76c5ddf2a51a29da5776c4e949a00c0
#
_entry.id   a76c5ddf2a51a29da5776c4e949a00c0
#
_cell.length_a   1.000
_cell.length_b   1.000
_cell.length_c   1.000
_cell.angle_alpha   90.00
_cell.angle_beta   90.00
_cell.angle_gamma   90.00
#
_symmetry.space_group_name_H-M   'P 1'
#
loop_
_entity.id
_entity.type
_entity.pdbx_description
1 polymer ?
#
loop_
_entity_poly.entity_id
_entity_poly.type
_entity_poly.pdbx_seq_one_letter_code
_entity_poly.pdbx_strand_id
1 'polypeptide(L)'
;MKRVLFLAALALAGCNKADDGAKKGPQGGPPPLPPYQMRAEAQSGDRLAAGRDGEKAFSNHCGYCHLAGGMGTNLITKQRMALGEPPENGLLTNRKDLTVDYVKSVVRMGKVAMPRQTRVDVTDAELDAIAAYLAKAGK
;
A
#
# COMPACT_ATOMS: atom_id res chain seq x y z
N MET A 1 -38.92 52.52 -57.72
CA MET A 1 -38.50 51.26 -57.14
C MET A 1 -37.50 51.58 -56.01
N LYS A 2 -37.99 51.68 -54.77
CA LYS A 2 -37.17 52.05 -53.60
C LYS A 2 -36.78 50.78 -52.82
N ARG A 3 -35.52 50.40 -52.85
CA ARG A 3 -34.97 49.32 -52.05
C ARG A 3 -34.69 49.82 -50.66
N VAL A 4 -35.43 49.35 -49.68
CA VAL A 4 -35.21 49.60 -48.27
C VAL A 4 -34.24 48.56 -47.78
N LEU A 5 -33.02 48.97 -47.40
CA LEU A 5 -32.03 48.15 -46.72
C LEU A 5 -32.36 48.15 -45.20
N PHE A 6 -32.80 47.01 -44.68
CA PHE A 6 -32.89 46.78 -43.25
C PHE A 6 -31.53 46.36 -42.75
N LEU A 7 -30.84 47.23 -42.04
CA LEU A 7 -29.67 46.91 -41.25
C LEU A 7 -30.14 46.31 -39.89
N ALA A 8 -30.02 44.99 -39.77
CA ALA A 8 -30.23 44.34 -38.49
C ALA A 8 -29.00 44.51 -37.65
N ALA A 9 -29.07 45.42 -36.64
CA ALA A 9 -28.06 45.51 -35.60
C ALA A 9 -28.20 44.34 -34.64
N LEU A 10 -27.29 43.34 -34.71
CA LEU A 10 -27.13 42.35 -33.69
C LEU A 10 -26.51 42.98 -32.45
N ALA A 11 -27.31 43.25 -31.45
CA ALA A 11 -26.85 43.61 -30.12
C ALA A 11 -26.29 42.31 -29.47
N LEU A 12 -24.97 42.22 -29.43
CA LEU A 12 -24.27 41.22 -28.58
C LEU A 12 -24.44 41.67 -27.12
N ALA A 13 -25.53 41.24 -26.49
CA ALA A 13 -25.66 41.33 -25.03
C ALA A 13 -24.69 40.33 -24.41
N GLY A 14 -23.48 40.81 -24.12
CA GLY A 14 -22.51 40.06 -23.34
C GLY A 14 -23.10 39.75 -21.97
N CYS A 15 -23.22 38.47 -21.67
CA CYS A 15 -23.56 37.99 -20.33
C CYS A 15 -22.37 38.27 -19.39
N ASN A 16 -22.27 39.52 -18.89
CA ASN A 16 -21.45 39.84 -17.73
C ASN A 16 -22.37 39.93 -16.51
N LYS A 17 -22.96 38.81 -16.13
CA LYS A 17 -23.30 38.57 -14.73
C LYS A 17 -22.18 37.77 -14.16
N ALA A 18 -21.18 38.46 -13.61
CA ALA A 18 -20.37 37.90 -12.56
C ALA A 18 -21.32 37.61 -11.40
N ASP A 19 -21.76 36.38 -11.31
CA ASP A 19 -22.48 35.86 -10.15
C ASP A 19 -21.44 35.82 -9.02
N ASP A 20 -21.43 36.85 -8.18
CA ASP A 20 -20.68 36.89 -6.91
C ASP A 20 -21.21 35.89 -5.88
N GLY A 21 -21.92 34.90 -6.36
CA GLY A 21 -22.31 33.68 -5.66
C GLY A 21 -21.34 32.54 -5.81
N ALA A 22 -20.04 32.80 -5.93
CA ALA A 22 -19.05 31.76 -5.76
C ALA A 22 -19.25 31.17 -4.37
N LYS A 23 -20.02 30.06 -4.32
CA LYS A 23 -20.05 29.20 -3.15
C LYS A 23 -18.60 28.91 -2.81
N LYS A 24 -18.12 29.54 -1.70
CA LYS A 24 -16.85 29.17 -1.10
C LYS A 24 -16.86 27.66 -1.00
N GLY A 25 -16.26 26.97 -1.96
CA GLY A 25 -15.93 25.55 -1.80
C GLY A 25 -15.18 25.42 -0.49
N PRO A 26 -15.12 24.23 0.09
CA PRO A 26 -14.44 24.02 1.35
C PRO A 26 -13.05 24.64 1.26
N GLN A 27 -12.85 25.75 2.00
CA GLN A 27 -11.60 26.50 2.06
C GLN A 27 -10.55 25.77 2.91
N GLY A 28 -10.67 24.46 3.01
CA GLY A 28 -9.61 23.63 3.52
C GLY A 28 -8.87 23.06 2.30
N GLY A 29 -7.67 23.53 2.05
CA GLY A 29 -6.74 22.71 1.27
C GLY A 29 -6.71 21.29 1.83
N PRO A 30 -6.18 20.33 1.08
CA PRO A 30 -5.99 19.00 1.62
C PRO A 30 -5.32 19.13 3.01
N PRO A 31 -5.75 18.35 4.01
CA PRO A 31 -5.15 18.42 5.33
C PRO A 31 -3.64 18.37 5.17
N PRO A 32 -2.88 19.16 5.95
CA PRO A 32 -1.43 19.12 5.87
C PRO A 32 -1.02 17.67 6.02
N LEU A 33 -0.24 17.18 5.07
CA LEU A 33 0.33 15.84 5.18
C LEU A 33 1.01 15.75 6.54
N PRO A 34 0.74 14.70 7.33
CA PRO A 34 1.46 14.52 8.57
C PRO A 34 2.95 14.62 8.24
N PRO A 35 3.75 15.27 9.10
CA PRO A 35 5.19 15.37 8.85
C PRO A 35 5.68 13.97 8.50
N TYR A 36 6.34 13.86 7.35
CA TYR A 36 6.92 12.59 6.91
C TYR A 36 7.79 12.08 8.05
N GLN A 37 7.24 11.15 8.80
CA GLN A 37 8.00 10.47 9.82
C GLN A 37 9.01 9.61 9.07
N MET A 38 10.18 10.15 8.87
CA MET A 38 11.32 9.35 8.48
C MET A 38 11.34 8.18 9.46
N ARG A 39 11.23 6.97 8.93
CA ARG A 39 11.40 5.75 9.70
C ARG A 39 12.65 5.98 10.57
N ALA A 40 12.49 5.86 11.89
CA ALA A 40 13.60 6.09 12.81
C ALA A 40 14.84 5.44 12.22
N GLU A 41 15.87 6.23 12.00
CA GLU A 41 17.09 5.78 11.34
C GLU A 41 17.54 4.54 12.08
N ALA A 42 17.58 3.40 11.40
CA ALA A 42 18.01 2.17 12.03
C ALA A 42 19.39 2.45 12.60
N GLN A 43 19.52 2.38 13.92
CA GLN A 43 20.77 2.68 14.59
C GLN A 43 21.90 2.00 13.82
N SER A 44 22.93 2.77 13.47
CA SER A 44 24.10 2.29 12.77
C SER A 44 24.72 1.15 13.58
N GLY A 45 24.31 -0.05 13.29
CA GLY A 45 24.70 -1.28 13.94
C GLY A 45 24.81 -2.37 12.89
N ASP A 46 25.40 -3.46 13.24
CA ASP A 46 25.52 -4.62 12.37
C ASP A 46 24.14 -5.04 11.83
N ARG A 47 23.86 -4.70 10.57
CA ARG A 47 22.62 -5.09 9.88
C ARG A 47 22.42 -6.61 9.90
N LEU A 48 23.52 -7.36 9.98
CA LEU A 48 23.51 -8.82 10.09
C LEU A 48 23.08 -9.28 11.49
N ALA A 49 23.37 -8.52 12.54
CA ALA A 49 22.90 -8.84 13.89
C ALA A 49 21.38 -8.67 14.03
N ALA A 50 20.80 -7.65 13.36
CA ALA A 50 19.35 -7.45 13.32
C ALA A 50 18.63 -8.53 12.48
N GLY A 51 19.29 -9.13 11.51
CA GLY A 51 18.73 -10.20 10.67
C GLY A 51 18.53 -11.54 11.38
N ARG A 52 19.02 -11.69 12.63
CA ARG A 52 18.79 -12.89 13.45
C ARG A 52 17.44 -12.88 14.17
N ASP A 53 16.83 -11.72 14.33
CA ASP A 53 15.50 -11.57 14.89
C ASP A 53 14.47 -11.65 13.74
N GLY A 54 13.86 -12.81 13.62
CA GLY A 54 12.92 -13.10 12.52
C GLY A 54 11.68 -12.22 12.56
N GLU A 55 11.18 -11.84 13.72
CA GLU A 55 10.03 -10.94 13.86
C GLU A 55 10.38 -9.53 13.38
N LYS A 56 11.51 -9.03 13.83
CA LYS A 56 12.00 -7.70 13.45
C LYS A 56 12.33 -7.64 11.95
N ALA A 57 12.99 -8.66 11.42
CA ALA A 57 13.28 -8.78 10.01
C ALA A 57 12.00 -8.86 9.18
N PHE A 58 11.01 -9.67 9.59
CA PHE A 58 9.70 -9.73 8.96
C PHE A 58 8.99 -8.38 8.96
N SER A 59 8.94 -7.70 10.10
CA SER A 59 8.31 -6.38 10.21
C SER A 59 8.98 -5.36 9.28
N ASN A 60 10.30 -5.37 9.18
CA ASN A 60 11.05 -4.41 8.38
C ASN A 60 10.95 -4.65 6.86
N HIS A 61 11.04 -5.89 6.41
CA HIS A 61 11.08 -6.21 4.99
C HIS A 61 9.70 -6.54 4.40
N CYS A 62 8.82 -7.11 5.20
CA CYS A 62 7.55 -7.66 4.74
C CYS A 62 6.34 -6.94 5.33
N GLY A 63 6.54 -6.22 6.44
CA GLY A 63 5.46 -5.67 7.27
C GLY A 63 4.56 -4.68 6.54
N TYR A 64 5.09 -3.88 5.62
CA TYR A 64 4.27 -2.94 4.85
C TYR A 64 3.09 -3.63 4.15
N CYS A 65 3.30 -4.82 3.61
CA CYS A 65 2.25 -5.59 2.95
C CYS A 65 1.59 -6.65 3.83
N HIS A 66 2.30 -7.20 4.83
CA HIS A 66 1.87 -8.39 5.55
C HIS A 66 1.53 -8.20 7.03
N LEU A 67 1.62 -6.98 7.56
CA LEU A 67 1.01 -6.64 8.86
C LEU A 67 -0.47 -6.31 8.70
N ALA A 68 -1.17 -6.12 9.82
CA ALA A 68 -2.59 -5.78 9.84
C ALA A 68 -2.87 -4.52 9.00
N GLY A 69 -3.88 -4.59 8.14
CA GLY A 69 -4.23 -3.50 7.21
C GLY A 69 -3.37 -3.42 5.94
N GLY A 70 -2.31 -4.21 5.84
CA GLY A 70 -1.47 -4.25 4.64
C GLY A 70 -2.19 -4.86 3.43
N MET A 71 -1.79 -4.43 2.23
CA MET A 71 -2.44 -4.87 0.99
C MET A 71 -2.30 -6.38 0.77
N GLY A 72 -1.15 -6.97 1.07
CA GLY A 72 -0.93 -8.41 1.00
C GLY A 72 -1.79 -9.18 1.98
N THR A 73 -1.90 -8.70 3.23
CA THR A 73 -2.80 -9.28 4.24
C THR A 73 -4.24 -9.26 3.77
N ASN A 74 -4.73 -8.11 3.24
CA ASN A 74 -6.10 -8.00 2.76
C ASN A 74 -6.39 -8.94 1.59
N LEU A 75 -5.44 -9.12 0.68
CA LEU A 75 -5.58 -10.05 -0.44
C LEU A 75 -5.64 -11.51 0.05
N ILE A 76 -4.75 -11.89 0.97
CA ILE A 76 -4.72 -13.23 1.54
C ILE A 76 -6.01 -13.49 2.34
N THR A 77 -6.49 -12.51 3.11
CA THR A 77 -7.77 -12.61 3.83
C THR A 77 -8.90 -12.99 2.89
N LYS A 78 -9.05 -12.28 1.76
CA LYS A 78 -10.08 -12.59 0.76
C LYS A 78 -9.93 -14.00 0.19
N GLN A 79 -8.71 -14.42 -0.10
CA GLN A 79 -8.44 -15.76 -0.62
C GLN A 79 -8.78 -16.84 0.41
N ARG A 80 -8.46 -16.65 1.68
CA ARG A 80 -8.75 -17.61 2.76
C ARG A 80 -10.24 -17.71 3.04
N MET A 81 -10.94 -16.58 3.10
CA MET A 81 -12.40 -16.55 3.24
C MET A 81 -13.10 -17.29 2.08
N ALA A 82 -12.61 -17.16 0.85
CA ALA A 82 -13.14 -17.89 -0.29
C ALA A 82 -12.96 -19.43 -0.18
N LEU A 83 -12.02 -19.89 0.66
CA LEU A 83 -11.81 -21.30 0.99
C LEU A 83 -12.56 -21.72 2.25
N GLY A 84 -13.39 -20.85 2.84
CA GLY A 84 -14.13 -21.14 4.08
C GLY A 84 -13.30 -21.02 5.35
N GLU A 85 -12.10 -20.43 5.27
CA GLU A 85 -11.26 -20.20 6.43
C GLU A 85 -11.60 -18.87 7.12
N PRO A 86 -11.30 -18.71 8.42
CA PRO A 86 -11.53 -17.48 9.15
C PRO A 86 -10.63 -16.34 8.64
N PRO A 87 -11.10 -15.08 8.66
CA PRO A 87 -10.39 -13.92 8.13
C PRO A 87 -9.05 -13.67 8.80
N GLU A 88 -8.86 -14.09 10.04
CA GLU A 88 -7.62 -13.98 10.81
C GLU A 88 -6.43 -14.71 10.14
N ASN A 89 -6.72 -15.71 9.32
CA ASN A 89 -5.71 -16.44 8.54
C ASN A 89 -5.14 -15.61 7.38
N GLY A 90 -5.62 -14.38 7.17
CA GLY A 90 -4.99 -13.39 6.33
C GLY A 90 -3.64 -12.91 6.87
N LEU A 91 -3.48 -12.88 8.20
CA LEU A 91 -2.19 -12.61 8.83
C LEU A 91 -1.29 -13.85 8.76
N LEU A 92 -0.08 -13.68 8.23
CA LEU A 92 0.86 -14.79 8.09
C LEU A 92 1.25 -15.40 9.44
N THR A 93 1.28 -14.60 10.49
CA THR A 93 1.58 -15.02 11.87
C THR A 93 0.51 -15.95 12.47
N ASN A 94 -0.72 -15.93 11.96
CA ASN A 94 -1.80 -16.77 12.44
C ASN A 94 -1.89 -18.11 11.68
N ARG A 95 -1.10 -18.26 10.63
CA ARG A 95 -1.16 -19.43 9.76
C ARG A 95 -0.35 -20.59 10.31
N LYS A 96 -0.98 -21.76 10.40
CA LYS A 96 -0.36 -23.01 10.89
C LYS A 96 0.25 -23.86 9.77
N ASP A 97 -0.03 -23.52 8.52
CA ASP A 97 0.38 -24.27 7.32
C ASP A 97 1.69 -23.75 6.70
N LEU A 98 2.30 -22.70 7.27
CA LEU A 98 3.55 -22.17 6.77
C LEU A 98 4.73 -23.05 7.19
N THR A 99 5.50 -23.48 6.19
CA THR A 99 6.79 -24.15 6.39
C THR A 99 7.94 -23.23 6.01
N VAL A 100 9.11 -23.49 6.58
CA VAL A 100 10.34 -22.72 6.24
C VAL A 100 10.58 -22.73 4.74
N ASP A 101 10.54 -23.90 4.11
CA ASP A 101 10.82 -24.04 2.68
C ASP A 101 9.78 -23.34 1.80
N TYR A 102 8.50 -23.39 2.19
CA TYR A 102 7.44 -22.68 1.48
C TYR A 102 7.65 -21.16 1.53
N VAL A 103 7.94 -20.61 2.72
CA VAL A 103 8.20 -19.16 2.88
C VAL A 103 9.40 -18.75 2.04
N LYS A 104 10.51 -19.48 2.10
CA LYS A 104 11.72 -19.19 1.31
C LYS A 104 11.45 -19.22 -0.19
N SER A 105 10.73 -20.24 -0.64
CA SER A 105 10.35 -20.39 -2.04
C SER A 105 9.50 -19.21 -2.53
N VAL A 106 8.42 -18.87 -1.80
CA VAL A 106 7.53 -17.77 -2.16
C VAL A 106 8.28 -16.43 -2.20
N VAL A 107 9.14 -16.17 -1.24
CA VAL A 107 9.93 -14.92 -1.20
C VAL A 107 10.87 -14.83 -2.41
N ARG A 108 11.55 -15.90 -2.76
CA ARG A 108 12.53 -15.91 -3.88
C ARG A 108 11.88 -15.94 -5.27
N MET A 109 10.74 -16.58 -5.40
CA MET A 109 10.07 -16.72 -6.71
C MET A 109 8.94 -15.71 -6.92
N GLY A 110 8.40 -15.15 -5.85
CA GLY A 110 7.15 -14.39 -5.88
C GLY A 110 5.93 -15.29 -5.94
N LYS A 111 4.76 -14.74 -5.68
CA LYS A 111 3.49 -15.46 -5.79
C LYS A 111 2.33 -14.50 -6.07
N VAL A 112 1.64 -14.69 -7.18
CA VAL A 112 0.51 -13.86 -7.60
C VAL A 112 0.93 -12.37 -7.67
N ALA A 113 0.40 -11.51 -6.80
CA ALA A 113 0.73 -10.09 -6.72
C ALA A 113 2.00 -9.82 -5.86
N MET A 114 2.53 -10.80 -5.16
CA MET A 114 3.75 -10.65 -4.39
C MET A 114 4.96 -10.74 -5.32
N PRO A 115 5.77 -9.67 -5.46
CA PRO A 115 6.98 -9.71 -6.26
C PRO A 115 8.03 -10.61 -5.60
N ARG A 116 8.91 -11.16 -6.41
CA ARG A 116 10.10 -11.85 -5.91
C ARG A 116 11.01 -10.87 -5.17
N GLN A 117 11.62 -11.31 -4.09
CA GLN A 117 12.66 -10.57 -3.38
C GLN A 117 14.03 -11.16 -3.70
N THR A 118 14.95 -10.30 -4.08
CA THR A 118 16.34 -10.71 -4.36
C THR A 118 17.16 -10.81 -3.06
N ARG A 119 18.41 -11.27 -3.17
CA ARG A 119 19.34 -11.26 -2.03
C ARG A 119 19.79 -9.86 -1.63
N VAL A 120 19.57 -8.87 -2.48
CA VAL A 120 19.81 -7.45 -2.17
C VAL A 120 18.69 -6.89 -1.32
N ASP A 121 17.45 -7.30 -1.60
CA ASP A 121 16.26 -6.85 -0.86
C ASP A 121 16.19 -7.50 0.53
N VAL A 122 16.42 -8.81 0.59
CA VAL A 122 16.42 -9.62 1.81
C VAL A 122 17.56 -10.65 1.70
N THR A 123 18.54 -10.57 2.57
CA THR A 123 19.66 -11.53 2.59
C THR A 123 19.19 -12.95 2.90
N ASP A 124 20.00 -13.96 2.60
CA ASP A 124 19.63 -15.35 2.91
C ASP A 124 19.51 -15.56 4.44
N ALA A 125 20.34 -14.92 5.24
CA ALA A 125 20.29 -15.00 6.70
C ALA A 125 19.01 -14.37 7.28
N GLU A 126 18.59 -13.20 6.76
CA GLU A 126 17.34 -12.56 7.13
C GLU A 126 16.14 -13.41 6.71
N LEU A 127 16.18 -13.97 5.51
CA LEU A 127 15.12 -14.84 5.03
C LEU A 127 14.99 -16.12 5.85
N ASP A 128 16.10 -16.71 6.27
CA ASP A 128 16.11 -17.87 7.16
C ASP A 128 15.45 -17.56 8.51
N ALA A 129 15.78 -16.39 9.08
CA ALA A 129 15.18 -15.94 10.33
C ALA A 129 13.67 -15.64 10.18
N ILE A 130 13.26 -14.96 9.10
CA ILE A 130 11.86 -14.68 8.77
C ILE A 130 11.07 -15.98 8.59
N ALA A 131 11.61 -16.91 7.82
CA ALA A 131 10.94 -18.19 7.57
C ALA A 131 10.78 -19.02 8.84
N ALA A 132 11.80 -19.06 9.69
CA ALA A 132 11.73 -19.72 10.98
C ALA A 132 10.71 -19.05 11.92
N TYR A 133 10.64 -17.73 11.94
CA TYR A 133 9.64 -16.98 12.70
C TYR A 133 8.22 -17.33 12.26
N LEU A 134 7.91 -17.20 10.98
CA LEU A 134 6.58 -17.46 10.46
C LEU A 134 6.15 -18.94 10.60
N ALA A 135 7.08 -19.87 10.44
CA ALA A 135 6.78 -21.30 10.61
C ALA A 135 6.47 -21.68 12.07
N LYS A 136 6.85 -20.84 13.04
CA LYS A 136 6.57 -21.04 14.48
C LYS A 136 5.36 -20.24 14.98
N ALA A 137 5.12 -19.06 14.43
CA ALA A 137 4.15 -18.10 14.94
C ALA A 137 2.71 -18.64 14.96
N GLY A 138 2.34 -19.52 14.04
CA GLY A 138 1.00 -20.11 13.94
C GLY A 138 0.80 -21.44 14.69
N LYS A 139 1.76 -21.89 15.50
CA LYS A 139 1.69 -23.18 16.22
C LYS A 139 1.22 -23.05 17.65
#